data_a8c05b500e5d3fff4c46e3f688a491d3
#
_entry.id   a8c05b500e5d3fff4c46e3f688a491d3
#
_cell.length_a   1.000
_cell.length_b   1.000
_cell.length_c   1.000
_cell.angle_alpha   90.00
_cell.angle_beta   90.00
_cell.angle_gamma   90.00
#
_symmetry.space_group_name_H-M   'P 1'
#
loop_
_entity.id
_entity.type
_entity.pdbx_description
1 polymer ?
#
loop_
_entity_poly.entity_id
_entity_poly.type
_entity_poly.pdbx_seq_one_letter_code
_entity_poly.pdbx_strand_id
1 'polypeptide(L)'
;MGAGVSESPLVVALAAAVAGAIAAVSGFGIGSILTPLLMISFPTSAAVAIAAIPHAVATIVRGWRLRADVDWPTFRQFGVASAIGGLAGAALQPFLGGTALTLLLAMLLILAGATELARRRVPIPPTPFWRLAGGTLSGAFGGLVGNQGGIRAAALLGFQLPPRALVATATASALLVDVARVPIYLLASRATLAATVPLWLAASAGVTVGTFAGVPLLRRIPEPLYRRLIGGLLLLLGLSLFAAAARKNG
;
A
#
# COMPACT_ATOMS: atom_id res chain seq x y z
N MET A 1 -10.28 1.30 -30.56
CA MET A 1 -10.51 1.87 -29.22
C MET A 1 -9.14 2.11 -28.62
N GLY A 2 -8.75 3.37 -28.37
CA GLY A 2 -7.46 3.67 -27.78
C GLY A 2 -7.40 3.12 -26.37
N ALA A 3 -6.29 2.45 -26.00
CA ALA A 3 -6.05 2.00 -24.64
C ALA A 3 -6.21 3.17 -23.68
N GLY A 4 -7.00 3.01 -22.62
CA GLY A 4 -7.17 4.04 -21.60
C GLY A 4 -5.82 4.40 -20.97
N VAL A 5 -5.71 5.61 -20.41
CA VAL A 5 -4.46 6.12 -19.81
C VAL A 5 -3.88 5.13 -18.79
N SER A 6 -4.73 4.47 -18.00
CA SER A 6 -4.35 3.46 -17.01
C SER A 6 -4.05 2.06 -17.57
N GLU A 7 -4.23 1.85 -18.88
CA GLU A 7 -3.86 0.62 -19.59
C GLU A 7 -2.51 0.78 -20.33
N SER A 8 -1.95 1.99 -20.34
CA SER A 8 -0.63 2.24 -20.90
C SER A 8 0.48 1.75 -19.95
N PRO A 9 1.31 0.76 -20.33
CA PRO A 9 2.41 0.29 -19.49
C PRO A 9 3.38 1.41 -19.09
N LEU A 10 3.58 2.39 -19.95
CA LEU A 10 4.47 3.53 -19.68
C LEU A 10 3.90 4.42 -18.57
N VAL A 11 2.61 4.78 -18.64
CA VAL A 11 1.96 5.60 -17.61
C VAL A 11 1.97 4.87 -16.27
N VAL A 12 1.66 3.57 -16.28
CA VAL A 12 1.68 2.73 -15.07
C VAL A 12 3.10 2.62 -14.52
N ALA A 13 4.14 2.48 -15.35
CA ALA A 13 5.54 2.47 -14.91
C ALA A 13 5.96 3.79 -14.26
N LEU A 14 5.59 4.93 -14.86
CA LEU A 14 5.91 6.25 -14.30
C LEU A 14 5.21 6.49 -12.97
N ALA A 15 3.92 6.19 -12.88
CA ALA A 15 3.18 6.28 -11.62
C ALA A 15 3.75 5.34 -10.55
N ALA A 16 4.14 4.12 -10.94
CA ALA A 16 4.79 3.15 -10.08
C ALA A 16 6.18 3.62 -9.61
N ALA A 17 6.94 4.32 -10.46
CA ALA A 17 8.23 4.90 -10.08
C ALA A 17 8.05 5.99 -9.01
N VAL A 18 7.08 6.88 -9.19
CA VAL A 18 6.72 7.89 -8.18
C VAL A 18 6.28 7.21 -6.88
N ALA A 19 5.38 6.21 -6.96
CA ALA A 19 4.90 5.47 -5.81
C ALA A 19 6.02 4.71 -5.08
N GLY A 20 6.96 4.12 -5.82
CA GLY A 20 8.15 3.44 -5.29
C GLY A 20 9.09 4.38 -4.55
N ALA A 21 9.35 5.56 -5.12
CA ALA A 21 10.16 6.61 -4.50
C ALA A 21 9.52 7.09 -3.18
N ILE A 22 8.23 7.40 -3.19
CA ILE A 22 7.46 7.81 -2.02
C ILE A 22 7.52 6.71 -0.96
N ALA A 23 7.26 5.47 -1.33
CA ALA A 23 7.26 4.35 -0.40
C ALA A 23 8.63 4.05 0.22
N ALA A 24 9.71 4.34 -0.48
CA ALA A 24 11.07 4.18 0.04
C ALA A 24 11.41 5.22 1.11
N VAL A 25 10.77 6.37 1.12
CA VAL A 25 10.97 7.44 2.12
C VAL A 25 9.96 7.35 3.26
N SER A 26 8.68 7.16 2.94
CA SER A 26 7.58 7.14 3.94
C SER A 26 7.26 5.76 4.51
N GLY A 27 7.73 4.69 3.85
CA GLY A 27 7.37 3.31 4.20
C GLY A 27 6.01 2.84 3.69
N PHE A 28 5.24 3.71 3.01
CA PHE A 28 3.95 3.40 2.39
C PHE A 28 3.75 4.20 1.08
N GLY A 29 2.73 3.86 0.28
CA GLY A 29 2.34 4.66 -0.88
C GLY A 29 2.13 3.88 -2.18
N ILE A 30 2.76 2.71 -2.38
CA ILE A 30 2.59 1.97 -3.64
C ILE A 30 1.11 1.63 -3.86
N GLY A 31 0.46 0.95 -2.93
CA GLY A 31 -0.96 0.63 -3.02
C GLY A 31 -1.87 1.88 -3.00
N SER A 32 -1.46 2.94 -2.27
CA SER A 32 -2.23 4.18 -2.17
C SER A 32 -2.27 4.99 -3.48
N ILE A 33 -1.31 4.80 -4.39
CA ILE A 33 -1.21 5.52 -5.65
C ILE A 33 -1.57 4.61 -6.82
N LEU A 34 -0.96 3.42 -6.87
CA LEU A 34 -1.11 2.52 -8.01
C LEU A 34 -2.51 1.90 -8.07
N THR A 35 -3.10 1.53 -6.93
CA THR A 35 -4.45 0.95 -6.93
C THR A 35 -5.50 1.92 -7.46
N PRO A 36 -5.62 3.19 -6.99
CA PRO A 36 -6.55 4.16 -7.55
C PRO A 36 -6.34 4.43 -9.05
N LEU A 37 -5.09 4.49 -9.51
CA LEU A 37 -4.78 4.65 -10.93
C LEU A 37 -5.35 3.49 -11.75
N LEU A 38 -5.13 2.26 -11.32
CA LEU A 38 -5.64 1.07 -12.00
C LEU A 38 -7.18 0.97 -11.93
N MET A 39 -7.81 1.51 -10.90
CA MET A 39 -9.27 1.55 -10.78
C MET A 39 -9.98 2.41 -11.83
N ILE A 40 -9.25 3.23 -12.59
CA ILE A 40 -9.81 3.97 -13.73
C ILE A 40 -10.30 2.99 -14.82
N SER A 41 -9.57 1.88 -15.04
CA SER A 41 -9.90 0.88 -16.07
C SER A 41 -10.31 -0.49 -15.51
N PHE A 42 -10.00 -0.78 -14.25
CA PHE A 42 -10.24 -2.09 -13.65
C PHE A 42 -11.16 -2.00 -12.42
N PRO A 43 -11.99 -3.03 -12.16
CA PRO A 43 -12.70 -3.16 -10.90
C PRO A 43 -11.72 -3.16 -9.71
N THR A 44 -12.16 -2.69 -8.53
CA THR A 44 -11.30 -2.52 -7.36
C THR A 44 -10.51 -3.79 -7.00
N SER A 45 -11.15 -4.96 -7.01
CA SER A 45 -10.49 -6.24 -6.71
C SER A 45 -9.37 -6.56 -7.70
N ALA A 46 -9.60 -6.34 -9.00
CA ALA A 46 -8.60 -6.53 -10.06
C ALA A 46 -7.44 -5.53 -9.92
N ALA A 47 -7.74 -4.24 -9.68
CA ALA A 47 -6.73 -3.21 -9.46
C ALA A 47 -5.82 -3.55 -8.27
N VAL A 48 -6.39 -4.03 -7.16
CA VAL A 48 -5.64 -4.49 -5.99
C VAL A 48 -4.75 -5.69 -6.33
N ALA A 49 -5.26 -6.68 -7.06
CA ALA A 49 -4.50 -7.85 -7.47
C ALA A 49 -3.30 -7.48 -8.37
N ILE A 50 -3.54 -6.62 -9.38
CA ILE A 50 -2.49 -6.11 -10.29
C ILE A 50 -1.43 -5.34 -9.50
N ALA A 51 -1.83 -4.45 -8.57
CA ALA A 51 -0.91 -3.65 -7.76
C ALA A 51 -0.13 -4.47 -6.72
N ALA A 52 -0.63 -5.63 -6.32
CA ALA A 52 0.02 -6.47 -5.31
C ALA A 52 1.37 -7.04 -5.78
N ILE A 53 1.53 -7.34 -7.08
CA ILE A 53 2.78 -7.87 -7.63
C ILE A 53 3.92 -6.83 -7.55
N PRO A 54 3.79 -5.61 -8.11
CA PRO A 54 4.83 -4.59 -7.97
C PRO A 54 5.04 -4.17 -6.51
N HIS A 55 4.01 -4.24 -5.65
CA HIS A 55 4.17 -4.00 -4.22
C HIS A 55 5.09 -5.06 -3.59
N ALA A 56 4.88 -6.35 -3.89
CA ALA A 56 5.73 -7.43 -3.41
C ALA A 56 7.18 -7.28 -3.92
N VAL A 57 7.38 -6.95 -5.19
CA VAL A 57 8.72 -6.68 -5.75
C VAL A 57 9.41 -5.56 -4.98
N ALA A 58 8.73 -4.45 -4.74
CA ALA A 58 9.30 -3.33 -4.00
C ALA A 58 9.62 -3.67 -2.54
N THR A 59 8.77 -4.46 -1.88
CA THR A 59 9.01 -4.90 -0.50
C THR A 59 10.15 -5.91 -0.41
N ILE A 60 10.33 -6.80 -1.39
CA ILE A 60 11.49 -7.69 -1.49
C ILE A 60 12.77 -6.86 -1.63
N VAL A 61 12.81 -5.94 -2.59
CA VAL A 61 14.00 -5.09 -2.85
C VAL A 61 14.39 -4.28 -1.61
N ARG A 62 13.42 -3.62 -0.97
CA ARG A 62 13.67 -2.84 0.26
C ARG A 62 14.01 -3.74 1.45
N GLY A 63 13.30 -4.84 1.61
CA GLY A 63 13.53 -5.79 2.69
C GLY A 63 14.93 -6.37 2.66
N TRP A 64 15.42 -6.73 1.47
CA TRP A 64 16.81 -7.18 1.29
C TRP A 64 17.83 -6.15 1.76
N ARG A 65 17.63 -4.86 1.44
CA ARG A 65 18.54 -3.77 1.83
C ARG A 65 18.50 -3.45 3.32
N LEU A 66 17.37 -3.64 3.96
CA LEU A 66 17.11 -3.26 5.36
C LEU A 66 17.12 -4.46 6.32
N ARG A 67 17.43 -5.67 5.83
CA ARG A 67 17.31 -6.91 6.62
C ARG A 67 18.09 -6.93 7.93
N ALA A 68 19.23 -6.24 7.97
CA ALA A 68 20.07 -6.16 9.15
C ALA A 68 19.49 -5.25 10.25
N ASP A 69 18.56 -4.37 9.89
CA ASP A 69 17.97 -3.38 10.79
C ASP A 69 16.58 -3.81 11.31
N VAL A 70 16.11 -5.02 10.96
CA VAL A 70 14.80 -5.53 11.39
C VAL A 70 14.81 -5.80 12.89
N ASP A 71 13.87 -5.20 13.61
CA ASP A 71 13.58 -5.56 15.01
C ASP A 71 12.74 -6.85 15.04
N TRP A 72 13.40 -7.96 15.25
CA TRP A 72 12.79 -9.29 15.20
C TRP A 72 11.71 -9.54 16.26
N PRO A 73 11.83 -9.03 17.52
CA PRO A 73 10.75 -9.16 18.50
C PRO A 73 9.47 -8.47 18.04
N THR A 74 9.54 -7.25 17.55
CA THR A 74 8.39 -6.52 16.99
C THR A 74 7.87 -7.20 15.73
N PHE A 75 8.76 -7.64 14.82
CA PHE A 75 8.37 -8.35 13.61
C PHE A 75 7.57 -9.61 13.90
N ARG A 76 7.99 -10.42 14.86
CA ARG A 76 7.26 -11.65 15.24
C ARG A 76 5.86 -11.36 15.76
N GLN A 77 5.70 -10.32 16.57
CA GLN A 77 4.40 -9.95 17.14
C GLN A 77 3.49 -9.28 16.10
N PHE A 78 3.97 -8.20 15.51
CA PHE A 78 3.20 -7.38 14.59
C PHE A 78 3.11 -8.00 13.18
N GLY A 79 4.23 -8.50 12.65
CA GLY A 79 4.32 -9.03 11.29
C GLY A 79 3.48 -10.30 11.10
N VAL A 80 3.52 -11.24 12.05
CA VAL A 80 2.72 -12.47 11.99
C VAL A 80 1.23 -12.13 12.09
N ALA A 81 0.84 -11.25 13.03
CA ALA A 81 -0.55 -10.79 13.13
C ALA A 81 -1.01 -10.09 11.82
N SER A 82 -0.11 -9.29 11.21
CA SER A 82 -0.38 -8.66 9.90
C SER A 82 -0.55 -9.68 8.78
N ALA A 83 0.25 -10.75 8.76
CA ALA A 83 0.13 -11.79 7.74
C ALA A 83 -1.20 -12.55 7.85
N ILE A 84 -1.61 -12.90 9.08
CA ILE A 84 -2.91 -13.53 9.34
C ILE A 84 -4.04 -12.61 8.88
N GLY A 85 -4.00 -11.33 9.26
CA GLY A 85 -4.95 -10.33 8.78
C GLY A 85 -4.95 -10.20 7.26
N GLY A 86 -3.75 -10.18 6.64
CA GLY A 86 -3.60 -10.07 5.19
C GLY A 86 -4.17 -11.25 4.43
N LEU A 87 -3.95 -12.46 4.92
CA LEU A 87 -4.54 -13.68 4.38
C LEU A 87 -6.07 -13.63 4.49
N ALA A 88 -6.60 -13.30 5.68
CA ALA A 88 -8.03 -13.20 5.91
C ALA A 88 -8.67 -12.12 5.01
N GLY A 89 -8.05 -10.93 4.93
CA GLY A 89 -8.54 -9.84 4.08
C GLY A 89 -8.55 -10.22 2.59
N ALA A 90 -7.49 -10.87 2.10
CA ALA A 90 -7.43 -11.33 0.71
C ALA A 90 -8.48 -12.43 0.42
N ALA A 91 -8.68 -13.36 1.37
CA ALA A 91 -9.69 -14.40 1.25
C ALA A 91 -11.13 -13.84 1.30
N LEU A 92 -11.36 -12.78 2.06
CA LEU A 92 -12.67 -12.12 2.17
C LEU A 92 -12.96 -11.18 0.99
N GLN A 93 -11.94 -10.69 0.28
CA GLN A 93 -12.10 -9.73 -0.82
C GLN A 93 -13.14 -10.14 -1.87
N PRO A 94 -13.18 -11.40 -2.38
CA PRO A 94 -14.15 -11.82 -3.40
C PRO A 94 -15.60 -11.76 -2.93
N PHE A 95 -15.86 -11.81 -1.63
CA PHE A 95 -17.20 -11.79 -1.04
C PHE A 95 -17.72 -10.37 -0.80
N LEU A 96 -16.86 -9.36 -0.94
CA LEU A 96 -17.22 -7.96 -0.80
C LEU A 96 -17.51 -7.34 -2.16
N GLY A 97 -18.62 -6.64 -2.27
CA GLY A 97 -18.98 -5.91 -3.49
C GLY A 97 -17.95 -4.82 -3.84
N GLY A 98 -17.77 -4.56 -5.14
CA GLY A 98 -16.79 -3.58 -5.62
C GLY A 98 -16.96 -2.18 -5.02
N THR A 99 -18.20 -1.75 -4.77
CA THR A 99 -18.49 -0.47 -4.10
C THR A 99 -17.98 -0.45 -2.66
N ALA A 100 -18.18 -1.54 -1.90
CA ALA A 100 -17.69 -1.62 -0.52
C ALA A 100 -16.16 -1.55 -0.46
N LEU A 101 -15.46 -2.25 -1.34
CA LEU A 101 -13.99 -2.19 -1.45
C LEU A 101 -13.53 -0.77 -1.85
N THR A 102 -14.24 -0.12 -2.78
CA THR A 102 -13.92 1.24 -3.21
C THR A 102 -14.08 2.23 -2.06
N LEU A 103 -15.19 2.17 -1.32
CA LEU A 103 -15.45 3.04 -0.17
C LEU A 103 -14.42 2.79 0.94
N LEU A 104 -14.06 1.56 1.20
CA LEU A 104 -13.04 1.21 2.18
C LEU A 104 -11.68 1.81 1.80
N LEU A 105 -11.26 1.67 0.54
CA LEU A 105 -10.02 2.28 0.06
C LEU A 105 -10.10 3.81 0.13
N ALA A 106 -11.21 4.41 -0.30
CA ALA A 106 -11.43 5.85 -0.24
C ALA A 106 -11.29 6.38 1.18
N MET A 107 -11.93 5.75 2.15
CA MET A 107 -11.85 6.13 3.56
C MET A 107 -10.40 6.05 4.09
N LEU A 108 -9.66 4.99 3.77
CA LEU A 108 -8.27 4.85 4.20
C LEU A 108 -7.36 5.92 3.59
N LEU A 109 -7.59 6.29 2.32
CA LEU A 109 -6.85 7.36 1.65
C LEU A 109 -7.17 8.74 2.24
N ILE A 110 -8.45 9.02 2.53
CA ILE A 110 -8.88 10.27 3.18
C ILE A 110 -8.24 10.38 4.56
N LEU A 111 -8.31 9.32 5.38
CA LEU A 111 -7.71 9.31 6.70
C LEU A 111 -6.17 9.48 6.63
N ALA A 112 -5.50 8.78 5.72
CA ALA A 112 -4.07 8.92 5.53
C ALA A 112 -3.69 10.33 5.06
N GLY A 113 -4.42 10.89 4.09
CA GLY A 113 -4.22 12.25 3.61
C GLY A 113 -4.45 13.30 4.70
N ALA A 114 -5.53 13.17 5.45
CA ALA A 114 -5.86 14.09 6.54
C ALA A 114 -4.81 14.05 7.67
N THR A 115 -4.31 12.86 8.05
CA THR A 115 -3.28 12.73 9.09
C THR A 115 -1.93 13.30 8.64
N GLU A 116 -1.57 13.16 7.36
CA GLU A 116 -0.35 13.77 6.81
C GLU A 116 -0.46 15.30 6.77
N LEU A 117 -1.61 15.86 6.37
CA LEU A 117 -1.85 17.30 6.34
C LEU A 117 -1.91 17.91 7.76
N ALA A 118 -2.59 17.23 8.68
CA ALA A 118 -2.72 17.67 10.06
C ALA A 118 -1.42 17.52 10.86
N ARG A 119 -0.39 16.87 10.30
CA ARG A 119 0.88 16.54 10.98
C ARG A 119 0.66 15.79 12.31
N ARG A 120 -0.50 15.17 12.47
CA ARG A 120 -0.84 14.42 13.68
C ARG A 120 -0.53 12.94 13.44
N ARG A 121 0.33 12.39 14.28
CA ARG A 121 0.50 10.95 14.40
C ARG A 121 -0.15 10.55 15.72
N VAL A 122 -1.21 9.77 15.64
CA VAL A 122 -1.83 9.20 16.83
C VAL A 122 -1.17 7.85 17.06
N PRO A 123 -0.23 7.73 18.01
CA PRO A 123 0.38 6.44 18.29
C PRO A 123 -0.68 5.52 18.91
N ILE A 124 -0.73 4.29 18.43
CA ILE A 124 -1.54 3.25 19.07
C ILE A 124 -0.83 2.88 20.38
N PRO A 125 -1.56 2.74 21.51
CA PRO A 125 -0.96 2.38 22.79
C PRO A 125 -0.11 1.10 22.69
N PRO A 126 1.07 1.02 23.31
CA PRO A 126 2.01 -0.09 23.16
C PRO A 126 1.63 -1.32 24.00
N THR A 127 0.33 -1.58 24.22
CA THR A 127 -0.13 -2.77 24.93
C THR A 127 -0.14 -3.99 24.01
N PRO A 128 0.01 -5.21 24.53
CA PRO A 128 -0.01 -6.44 23.73
C PRO A 128 -1.25 -6.56 22.84
N PHE A 129 -2.42 -6.18 23.37
CA PHE A 129 -3.68 -6.17 22.62
C PHE A 129 -3.61 -5.26 21.39
N TRP A 130 -3.21 -4.00 21.56
CA TRP A 130 -3.15 -3.03 20.48
C TRP A 130 -2.06 -3.34 19.46
N ARG A 131 -0.97 -4.00 19.88
CA ARG A 131 0.08 -4.48 18.96
C ARG A 131 -0.47 -5.54 18.01
N LEU A 132 -1.15 -6.54 18.54
CA LEU A 132 -1.79 -7.60 17.74
C LEU A 132 -2.94 -7.04 16.89
N ALA A 133 -3.84 -6.27 17.49
CA ALA A 133 -4.97 -5.66 16.79
C ALA A 133 -4.50 -4.73 15.64
N GLY A 134 -3.52 -3.88 15.88
CA GLY A 134 -2.94 -3.00 14.87
C GLY A 134 -2.28 -3.78 13.74
N GLY A 135 -1.58 -4.87 14.06
CA GLY A 135 -1.01 -5.79 13.07
C GLY A 135 -2.10 -6.43 12.22
N THR A 136 -3.06 -7.08 12.86
CA THR A 136 -4.17 -7.78 12.17
C THR A 136 -4.98 -6.82 11.30
N LEU A 137 -5.36 -5.64 11.81
CA LEU A 137 -6.09 -4.64 11.04
C LEU A 137 -5.27 -4.11 9.85
N SER A 138 -3.98 -3.78 10.08
CA SER A 138 -3.09 -3.37 9.00
C SER A 138 -3.03 -4.42 7.90
N GLY A 139 -2.87 -5.69 8.26
CA GLY A 139 -2.86 -6.77 7.30
C GLY A 139 -4.19 -6.95 6.59
N ALA A 140 -5.31 -6.95 7.33
CA ALA A 140 -6.65 -7.12 6.78
C ALA A 140 -6.96 -6.06 5.71
N PHE A 141 -6.69 -4.79 5.97
CA PHE A 141 -6.84 -3.74 4.95
C PHE A 141 -5.84 -3.89 3.79
N GLY A 142 -4.63 -4.41 4.07
CA GLY A 142 -3.68 -4.79 3.04
C GLY A 142 -4.22 -5.87 2.11
N GLY A 143 -4.88 -6.89 2.65
CA GLY A 143 -5.52 -7.96 1.91
C GLY A 143 -6.81 -7.56 1.21
N LEU A 144 -7.62 -6.69 1.81
CA LEU A 144 -8.89 -6.25 1.23
C LEU A 144 -8.71 -5.26 0.07
N VAL A 145 -7.89 -4.21 0.29
CA VAL A 145 -7.81 -3.07 -0.64
C VAL A 145 -6.39 -2.66 -1.01
N GLY A 146 -5.39 -3.44 -0.64
CA GLY A 146 -4.00 -3.17 -0.99
C GLY A 146 -3.37 -1.99 -0.24
N ASN A 147 -4.07 -1.41 0.75
CA ASN A 147 -3.62 -0.23 1.48
C ASN A 147 -3.50 -0.52 2.98
N GLN A 148 -2.28 -0.71 3.46
CA GLN A 148 -1.98 -1.05 4.86
C GLN A 148 -1.03 -0.03 5.52
N GLY A 149 -0.43 0.87 4.74
CA GLY A 149 0.73 1.66 5.18
C GLY A 149 0.43 2.62 6.32
N GLY A 150 -0.70 3.32 6.28
CA GLY A 150 -1.09 4.29 7.31
C GLY A 150 -1.32 3.64 8.68
N ILE A 151 -2.09 2.54 8.71
CA ILE A 151 -2.38 1.80 9.95
C ILE A 151 -1.11 1.17 10.50
N ARG A 152 -0.28 0.57 9.63
CA ARG A 152 1.00 -0.01 10.02
C ARG A 152 1.93 1.03 10.63
N ALA A 153 2.06 2.20 10.00
CA ALA A 153 2.89 3.26 10.51
C ALA A 153 2.42 3.73 11.89
N ALA A 154 1.12 3.96 12.07
CA ALA A 154 0.54 4.36 13.36
C ALA A 154 0.77 3.29 14.44
N ALA A 155 0.54 2.02 14.12
CA ALA A 155 0.72 0.92 15.06
C ALA A 155 2.19 0.73 15.48
N LEU A 156 3.11 0.79 14.52
CA LEU A 156 4.54 0.59 14.79
C LEU A 156 5.17 1.76 15.56
N LEU A 157 4.61 2.98 15.52
CA LEU A 157 5.06 4.09 16.36
C LEU A 157 4.94 3.77 17.86
N GLY A 158 3.95 2.98 18.27
CA GLY A 158 3.79 2.52 19.65
C GLY A 158 4.92 1.63 20.16
N PHE A 159 5.75 1.06 19.27
CA PHE A 159 6.91 0.24 19.67
C PHE A 159 8.17 1.05 19.95
N GLN A 160 8.16 2.35 19.70
CA GLN A 160 9.29 3.28 19.96
C GLN A 160 10.63 2.85 19.33
N LEU A 161 10.56 2.22 18.16
CA LEU A 161 11.74 1.78 17.44
C LEU A 161 12.54 2.95 16.88
N PRO A 162 13.89 2.82 16.81
CA PRO A 162 14.71 3.77 16.06
C PRO A 162 14.20 3.90 14.60
N PRO A 163 14.29 5.07 13.96
CA PRO A 163 13.71 5.31 12.64
C PRO A 163 14.07 4.27 11.57
N ARG A 164 15.33 3.82 11.58
CA ARG A 164 15.80 2.81 10.63
C ARG A 164 15.20 1.44 10.89
N ALA A 165 15.14 1.01 12.16
CA ALA A 165 14.51 -0.24 12.56
C ALA A 165 12.99 -0.21 12.32
N LEU A 166 12.34 0.95 12.52
CA LEU A 166 10.92 1.14 12.22
C LEU A 166 10.63 0.85 10.73
N VAL A 167 11.39 1.47 9.82
CA VAL A 167 11.22 1.28 8.37
C VAL A 167 11.54 -0.15 7.95
N ALA A 168 12.60 -0.75 8.51
CA ALA A 168 13.00 -2.12 8.24
C ALA A 168 11.91 -3.11 8.68
N THR A 169 11.43 -3.00 9.91
CA THR A 169 10.40 -3.86 10.49
C THR A 169 9.05 -3.69 9.77
N ALA A 170 8.69 -2.44 9.43
CA ALA A 170 7.51 -2.16 8.62
C ALA A 170 7.60 -2.82 7.23
N THR A 171 8.77 -2.78 6.60
CA THR A 171 8.99 -3.38 5.28
C THR A 171 8.95 -4.91 5.36
N ALA A 172 9.59 -5.51 6.36
CA ALA A 172 9.55 -6.95 6.58
C ALA A 172 8.11 -7.45 6.85
N SER A 173 7.34 -6.72 7.67
CA SER A 173 5.93 -7.02 7.93
C SER A 173 5.08 -6.89 6.66
N ALA A 174 5.37 -5.89 5.81
CA ALA A 174 4.70 -5.75 4.51
C ALA A 174 4.97 -6.92 3.59
N LEU A 175 6.23 -7.36 3.51
CA LEU A 175 6.63 -8.51 2.71
C LEU A 175 5.91 -9.78 3.17
N LEU A 176 5.79 -9.99 4.48
CA LEU A 176 5.09 -11.15 5.02
C LEU A 176 3.60 -11.12 4.67
N VAL A 177 2.97 -9.95 4.67
CA VAL A 177 1.59 -9.76 4.19
C VAL A 177 1.50 -10.05 2.68
N ASP A 178 2.48 -9.60 1.88
CA ASP A 178 2.48 -9.88 0.45
C ASP A 178 2.62 -11.37 0.16
N VAL A 179 3.47 -12.08 0.89
CA VAL A 179 3.60 -13.56 0.82
C VAL A 179 2.28 -14.25 1.16
N ALA A 180 1.52 -13.73 2.11
CA ALA A 180 0.23 -14.29 2.51
C ALA A 180 -0.89 -14.02 1.48
N ARG A 181 -0.98 -12.80 0.91
CA ARG A 181 -2.10 -12.37 0.07
C ARG A 181 -1.91 -12.63 -1.43
N VAL A 182 -0.67 -12.53 -1.96
CA VAL A 182 -0.42 -12.68 -3.40
C VAL A 182 -0.85 -14.03 -3.94
N PRO A 183 -0.59 -15.18 -3.28
CA PRO A 183 -1.11 -16.46 -3.74
C PRO A 183 -2.64 -16.49 -3.88
N ILE A 184 -3.38 -15.86 -2.96
CA ILE A 184 -4.85 -15.76 -3.05
C ILE A 184 -5.26 -14.99 -4.31
N TYR A 185 -4.60 -13.87 -4.61
CA TYR A 185 -4.91 -13.09 -5.81
C TYR A 185 -4.52 -13.80 -7.11
N LEU A 186 -3.40 -14.55 -7.11
CA LEU A 186 -2.99 -15.37 -8.25
C LEU A 186 -4.04 -16.44 -8.59
N LEU A 187 -4.72 -16.97 -7.59
CA LEU A 187 -5.80 -17.94 -7.78
C LEU A 187 -7.12 -17.23 -8.17
N ALA A 188 -7.55 -16.23 -7.39
CA ALA A 188 -8.84 -15.56 -7.54
C ALA A 188 -8.92 -14.66 -8.80
N SER A 189 -7.80 -14.07 -9.22
CA SER A 189 -7.73 -13.11 -10.35
C SER A 189 -6.85 -13.62 -11.49
N ARG A 190 -6.68 -14.92 -11.64
CA ARG A 190 -5.75 -15.53 -12.60
C ARG A 190 -5.90 -15.00 -14.02
N ALA A 191 -7.11 -14.95 -14.53
CA ALA A 191 -7.38 -14.47 -15.91
C ALA A 191 -6.98 -12.99 -16.08
N THR A 192 -7.35 -12.15 -15.11
CA THR A 192 -6.98 -10.72 -15.13
C THR A 192 -5.48 -10.54 -15.08
N LEU A 193 -4.78 -11.23 -14.19
CA LEU A 193 -3.33 -11.13 -14.05
C LEU A 193 -2.61 -11.63 -15.31
N ALA A 194 -3.09 -12.69 -15.95
CA ALA A 194 -2.55 -13.16 -17.22
C ALA A 194 -2.75 -12.14 -18.35
N ALA A 195 -3.92 -11.50 -18.41
CA ALA A 195 -4.21 -10.48 -19.41
C ALA A 195 -3.44 -9.15 -19.19
N THR A 196 -2.99 -8.88 -17.98
CA THR A 196 -2.33 -7.62 -17.59
C THR A 196 -0.84 -7.75 -17.31
N VAL A 197 -0.18 -8.81 -17.80
CA VAL A 197 1.27 -9.04 -17.65
C VAL A 197 2.11 -7.81 -17.99
N PRO A 198 1.89 -7.11 -19.12
CA PRO A 198 2.68 -5.92 -19.43
C PRO A 198 2.55 -4.80 -18.39
N LEU A 199 1.37 -4.64 -17.77
CA LEU A 199 1.11 -3.59 -16.78
C LEU A 199 1.86 -3.84 -15.48
N TRP A 200 1.71 -5.04 -14.89
CA TRP A 200 2.37 -5.30 -13.62
C TRP A 200 3.89 -5.53 -13.77
N LEU A 201 4.39 -5.96 -14.93
CA LEU A 201 5.83 -5.96 -15.23
C LEU A 201 6.37 -4.52 -15.31
N ALA A 202 5.70 -3.64 -16.07
CA ALA A 202 6.06 -2.23 -16.19
C ALA A 202 6.00 -1.53 -14.82
N ALA A 203 4.96 -1.80 -14.02
CA ALA A 203 4.86 -1.29 -12.66
C ALA A 203 5.99 -1.82 -11.76
N SER A 204 6.36 -3.10 -11.87
CA SER A 204 7.47 -3.69 -11.11
C SER A 204 8.82 -3.07 -11.44
N ALA A 205 9.07 -2.82 -12.72
CA ALA A 205 10.25 -2.05 -13.16
C ALA A 205 10.21 -0.61 -12.62
N GLY A 206 9.05 0.05 -12.73
CA GLY A 206 8.84 1.41 -12.25
C GLY A 206 9.10 1.54 -10.75
N VAL A 207 8.47 0.70 -9.90
CA VAL A 207 8.69 0.76 -8.43
C VAL A 207 10.15 0.50 -8.07
N THR A 208 10.83 -0.38 -8.81
CA THR A 208 12.26 -0.67 -8.58
C THR A 208 13.10 0.57 -8.89
N VAL A 209 12.93 1.17 -10.07
CA VAL A 209 13.62 2.41 -10.45
C VAL A 209 13.31 3.52 -9.45
N GLY A 210 12.05 3.72 -9.08
CA GLY A 210 11.64 4.72 -8.09
C GLY A 210 12.26 4.50 -6.72
N THR A 211 12.35 3.26 -6.27
CA THR A 211 12.98 2.93 -4.98
C THR A 211 14.48 3.27 -4.95
N PHE A 212 15.18 3.13 -6.07
CA PHE A 212 16.62 3.43 -6.13
C PHE A 212 16.90 4.87 -6.53
N ALA A 213 16.32 5.35 -7.62
CA ALA A 213 16.62 6.65 -8.20
C ALA A 213 15.80 7.79 -7.59
N GLY A 214 14.59 7.53 -7.12
CA GLY A 214 13.69 8.55 -6.58
C GLY A 214 14.05 9.02 -5.17
N VAL A 215 14.68 8.15 -4.35
CA VAL A 215 15.04 8.47 -2.96
C VAL A 215 15.94 9.71 -2.83
N PRO A 216 17.05 9.85 -3.62
CA PRO A 216 17.89 11.04 -3.55
C PRO A 216 17.14 12.32 -3.89
N LEU A 217 16.22 12.24 -4.87
CA LEU A 217 15.42 13.40 -5.29
C LEU A 217 14.43 13.81 -4.20
N LEU A 218 13.70 12.86 -3.61
CA LEU A 218 12.73 13.12 -2.56
C LEU A 218 13.37 13.67 -1.27
N ARG A 219 14.60 13.25 -0.95
CA ARG A 219 15.34 13.79 0.20
C ARG A 219 15.70 15.26 0.09
N ARG A 220 15.66 15.84 -1.13
CA ARG A 220 15.87 17.28 -1.35
C ARG A 220 14.60 18.10 -1.09
N ILE A 221 13.44 17.47 -1.00
CA ILE A 221 12.18 18.16 -0.72
C ILE A 221 12.07 18.36 0.80
N PRO A 222 11.85 19.59 1.28
CA PRO A 222 11.61 19.85 2.70
C PRO A 222 10.43 19.02 3.23
N GLU A 223 10.58 18.43 4.42
CA GLU A 223 9.56 17.53 5.00
C GLU A 223 8.15 18.15 5.02
N PRO A 224 7.96 19.45 5.37
CA PRO A 224 6.63 20.05 5.37
C PRO A 224 5.98 20.11 3.99
N LEU A 225 6.78 20.35 2.93
CA LEU A 225 6.27 20.36 1.55
C LEU A 225 5.95 18.94 1.07
N TYR A 226 6.85 17.99 1.34
CA TYR A 226 6.63 16.57 1.06
C TYR A 226 5.31 16.07 1.65
N ARG A 227 5.07 16.31 2.95
CA ARG A 227 3.84 15.91 3.63
C ARG A 227 2.59 16.56 3.04
N ARG A 228 2.66 17.85 2.68
CA ARG A 228 1.55 18.55 2.02
C ARG A 228 1.22 17.94 0.66
N LEU A 229 2.24 17.67 -0.15
CA LEU A 229 2.07 17.08 -1.48
C LEU A 229 1.45 15.67 -1.39
N ILE A 230 2.02 14.81 -0.53
CA ILE A 230 1.51 13.44 -0.38
C ILE A 230 0.13 13.44 0.28
N GLY A 231 -0.06 14.20 1.35
CA GLY A 231 -1.36 14.29 2.02
C GLY A 231 -2.45 14.83 1.10
N GLY A 232 -2.14 15.88 0.32
CA GLY A 232 -3.04 16.43 -0.68
C GLY A 232 -3.40 15.42 -1.78
N LEU A 233 -2.41 14.72 -2.31
CA LEU A 233 -2.62 13.67 -3.31
C LEU A 233 -3.53 12.55 -2.78
N LEU A 234 -3.24 12.02 -1.59
CA LEU A 234 -4.03 10.96 -0.98
C LEU A 234 -5.47 11.42 -0.71
N LEU A 235 -5.64 12.63 -0.22
CA LEU A 235 -6.97 13.20 0.04
C LEU A 235 -7.77 13.36 -1.25
N LEU A 236 -7.16 13.90 -2.31
CA LEU A 236 -7.80 14.03 -3.62
C LEU A 236 -8.19 12.67 -4.21
N LEU A 237 -7.30 11.68 -4.16
CA LEU A 237 -7.60 10.33 -4.62
C LEU A 237 -8.73 9.70 -3.81
N GLY A 238 -8.70 9.83 -2.49
CA GLY A 238 -9.74 9.31 -1.62
C GLY A 238 -11.11 9.96 -1.86
N LEU A 239 -11.16 11.28 -1.99
CA LEU A 239 -12.41 12.01 -2.28
C LEU A 239 -12.94 11.67 -3.68
N SER A 240 -12.09 11.53 -4.68
CA SER A 240 -12.51 11.13 -6.03
C SER A 240 -13.11 9.73 -6.07
N LEU A 241 -12.51 8.76 -5.36
CA LEU A 241 -13.04 7.41 -5.24
C LEU A 241 -14.36 7.38 -4.47
N PHE A 242 -14.46 8.16 -3.40
CA PHE A 242 -15.69 8.28 -2.63
C PHE A 242 -16.83 8.83 -3.49
N ALA A 243 -16.59 9.92 -4.22
CA ALA A 243 -17.56 10.50 -5.13
C ALA A 243 -17.96 9.54 -6.27
N ALA A 244 -17.00 8.78 -6.82
CA ALA A 244 -17.27 7.78 -7.85
C ALA A 244 -18.13 6.61 -7.32
N ALA A 245 -17.89 6.17 -6.08
CA ALA A 245 -18.70 5.14 -5.44
C ALA A 245 -20.12 5.62 -5.12
N ALA A 246 -20.27 6.87 -4.65
CA ALA A 246 -21.57 7.46 -4.35
C ALA A 246 -22.46 7.56 -5.61
N ARG A 247 -21.89 7.94 -6.76
CA ARG A 247 -22.62 8.01 -8.04
C ARG A 247 -23.11 6.68 -8.60
N LYS A 248 -22.50 5.57 -8.19
CA LYS A 248 -22.91 4.22 -8.63
C LYS A 248 -24.08 3.65 -7.81
N ASN A 249 -24.39 4.25 -6.67
CA ASN A 249 -25.42 3.80 -5.73
C ASN A 249 -26.65 4.72 -5.70
N GLY A 250 -26.63 5.87 -6.35
CA GLY A 250 -27.76 6.75 -6.60
C GLY A 250 -28.20 6.70 -8.06
#